data_86883a8549f47fcf3a303264b7e0277d
#
_entry.id   86883a8549f47fcf3a303264b7e0277d
#
_cell.length_a   1.000
_cell.length_b   1.000
_cell.length_c   1.000
_cell.angle_alpha   90.00
_cell.angle_beta   90.00
_cell.angle_gamma   90.00
#
_symmetry.space_group_name_H-M   'P 1'
#
loop_
_entity.id
_entity.type
_entity.pdbx_description
1 polymer ?
#
loop_
_entity_poly.entity_id
_entity_poly.type
_entity_poly.pdbx_seq_one_letter_code
_entity_poly.pdbx_strand_id
1 'polypeptide(L)'
;MMKILLAFILILALFFIVVMVIDCNRFVIREYRCEDKRLKKPLKIVQLSDLHNKSFGKDNSRLIHAIREQNPDLIIVSGDMYTSLPEKETIAAQKLMEELAKSYSVYYANGNHEQKTREETEEFGSLYEDYRKKLSGMGIHFLSNEHVYLKDYNISLYGLEIHRRYYRKFRKQILGADRVQEYLGVPDPGSFHMMIAHNPDFFEDYAAWGADLVFAGHVHGGLMRL
;
A
#
# COMPACT_ATOMS: atom_id res chain seq x y z
N MET A 1 34.02 -30.54 -22.64
CA MET A 1 33.95 -29.11 -22.35
C MET A 1 32.52 -28.56 -22.39
N MET A 2 31.79 -28.68 -23.52
CA MET A 2 30.40 -28.21 -23.67
C MET A 2 29.40 -28.77 -22.64
N LYS A 3 29.47 -30.06 -22.30
CA LYS A 3 28.59 -30.71 -21.29
C LYS A 3 28.82 -30.14 -19.88
N ILE A 4 30.08 -29.82 -19.53
CA ILE A 4 30.43 -29.24 -18.22
C ILE A 4 29.92 -27.81 -18.12
N LEU A 5 30.07 -27.03 -19.20
CA LEU A 5 29.55 -25.66 -19.26
C LEU A 5 28.01 -25.66 -19.15
N LEU A 6 27.34 -26.56 -19.86
CA LEU A 6 25.88 -26.69 -19.79
C LEU A 6 25.41 -27.05 -18.37
N ALA A 7 26.08 -28.02 -17.73
CA ALA A 7 25.78 -28.40 -16.34
C ALA A 7 25.97 -27.20 -15.37
N PHE A 8 27.02 -26.44 -15.53
CA PHE A 8 27.27 -25.24 -14.70
C PHE A 8 26.15 -24.19 -14.88
N ILE A 9 25.75 -23.92 -16.12
CA ILE A 9 24.65 -22.97 -16.41
C ILE A 9 23.33 -23.44 -15.78
N LEU A 10 23.03 -24.73 -15.84
CA LEU A 10 21.80 -25.30 -15.25
C LEU A 10 21.82 -25.18 -13.71
N ILE A 11 22.97 -25.46 -13.08
CA ILE A 11 23.11 -25.30 -11.62
C ILE A 11 22.93 -23.85 -11.21
N LEU A 12 23.54 -22.91 -11.94
CA LEU A 12 23.41 -21.48 -11.68
C LEU A 12 21.96 -21.00 -11.85
N ALA A 13 21.29 -21.44 -12.91
CA ALA A 13 19.89 -21.15 -13.14
C ALA A 13 19.00 -21.67 -12.01
N LEU A 14 19.22 -22.91 -11.59
CA LEU A 14 18.50 -23.52 -10.47
C LEU A 14 18.73 -22.75 -9.17
N PHE A 15 19.97 -22.33 -8.90
CA PHE A 15 20.31 -21.51 -7.74
C PHE A 15 19.52 -20.19 -7.75
N PHE A 16 19.48 -19.47 -8.88
CA PHE A 16 18.71 -18.22 -8.97
C PHE A 16 17.20 -18.45 -8.83
N ILE A 17 16.65 -19.55 -9.37
CA ILE A 17 15.25 -19.91 -9.18
C ILE A 17 14.95 -20.15 -7.70
N VAL A 18 15.81 -20.88 -7.00
CA VAL A 18 15.62 -21.15 -5.56
C VAL A 18 15.68 -19.84 -4.75
N VAL A 19 16.65 -18.98 -5.02
CA VAL A 19 16.75 -17.66 -4.36
C VAL A 19 15.49 -16.84 -4.63
N MET A 20 15.05 -16.78 -5.88
CA MET A 20 13.84 -16.05 -6.25
C MET A 20 12.60 -16.59 -5.53
N VAL A 21 12.43 -17.91 -5.45
CA VAL A 21 11.31 -18.54 -4.73
C VAL A 21 11.36 -18.20 -3.25
N ILE A 22 12.54 -18.25 -2.62
CA ILE A 22 12.70 -17.86 -1.21
C ILE A 22 12.35 -16.40 -1.01
N ASP A 23 12.91 -15.51 -1.81
CA ASP A 23 12.67 -14.05 -1.69
C ASP A 23 11.21 -13.68 -1.95
N CYS A 24 10.59 -14.32 -2.91
CA CYS A 24 9.16 -14.13 -3.15
C CYS A 24 8.26 -14.61 -1.99
N ASN A 25 8.72 -15.51 -1.13
CA ASN A 25 7.93 -16.10 -0.04
C ASN A 25 8.33 -15.61 1.36
N ARG A 26 9.15 -14.58 1.44
CA ARG A 26 9.49 -13.90 2.70
C ARG A 26 9.09 -12.44 2.64
N PHE A 27 8.86 -11.86 3.80
CA PHE A 27 8.79 -10.42 4.01
C PHE A 27 9.81 -10.01 5.06
N VAL A 28 10.15 -8.74 5.08
CA VAL A 28 11.11 -8.15 6.04
C VAL A 28 10.43 -6.96 6.70
N ILE A 29 10.48 -6.92 8.02
CA ILE A 29 10.05 -5.74 8.78
C ILE A 29 11.14 -4.69 8.68
N ARG A 30 10.75 -3.47 8.29
CA ARG A 30 11.63 -2.30 8.28
C ARG A 30 11.03 -1.25 9.17
N GLU A 31 11.85 -0.68 10.03
CA GLU A 31 11.43 0.36 10.96
C GLU A 31 12.02 1.69 10.53
N TYR A 32 11.19 2.71 10.58
CA TYR A 32 11.55 4.10 10.34
C TYR A 32 11.03 4.92 11.51
N ARG A 33 11.78 5.95 11.89
CA ARG A 33 11.38 6.88 12.95
C ARG A 33 11.29 8.28 12.39
N CYS A 34 10.18 8.95 12.67
CA CYS A 34 9.96 10.35 12.36
C CYS A 34 9.61 11.08 13.66
N GLU A 35 10.16 12.25 13.84
CA GLU A 35 9.91 13.10 15.01
C GLU A 35 9.49 14.49 14.55
N ASP A 36 8.40 14.98 15.11
CA ASP A 36 7.93 16.36 14.88
C ASP A 36 7.31 16.90 16.15
N LYS A 37 7.58 18.16 16.45
CA LYS A 37 7.09 18.86 17.66
C LYS A 37 5.58 19.07 17.70
N ARG A 38 4.89 18.95 16.56
CA ARG A 38 3.42 19.05 16.47
C ARG A 38 2.74 17.78 16.98
N LEU A 39 3.44 16.64 17.01
CA LEU A 39 2.91 15.37 17.49
C LEU A 39 2.71 15.41 19.01
N LYS A 40 1.52 15.05 19.47
CA LYS A 40 1.16 15.11 20.92
C LYS A 40 1.66 13.91 21.70
N LYS A 41 1.81 12.74 21.04
CA LYS A 41 2.29 11.50 21.68
C LYS A 41 2.88 10.57 20.62
N PRO A 42 3.72 9.61 21.02
CA PRO A 42 4.19 8.56 20.11
C PRO A 42 3.02 7.81 19.44
N LEU A 43 3.22 7.42 18.19
CA LEU A 43 2.30 6.63 17.40
C LEU A 43 3.08 5.57 16.63
N LYS A 44 2.74 4.29 16.83
CA LYS A 44 3.34 3.20 16.07
C LYS A 44 2.39 2.76 14.96
N ILE A 45 2.85 2.87 13.73
CA ILE A 45 2.08 2.55 12.53
C ILE A 45 2.70 1.34 11.84
N VAL A 46 1.88 0.40 11.41
CA VAL A 46 2.27 -0.61 10.43
C VAL A 46 1.69 -0.23 9.08
N GLN A 47 2.55 -0.13 8.07
CA GLN A 47 2.14 0.05 6.67
C GLN A 47 2.10 -1.29 5.95
N LEU A 48 1.02 -1.51 5.19
CA LEU A 48 0.87 -2.60 4.24
C LEU A 48 0.65 -2.01 2.84
N SER A 49 1.28 -2.61 1.83
CA SER A 49 1.10 -2.24 0.43
C SER A 49 1.41 -3.40 -0.49
N ASP A 50 0.87 -3.38 -1.71
CA ASP A 50 1.28 -4.24 -2.82
C ASP A 50 1.27 -5.74 -2.46
N LEU A 51 0.26 -6.18 -1.72
CA LEU A 51 0.12 -7.60 -1.36
C LEU A 51 -0.21 -8.47 -2.59
N HIS A 52 -0.98 -7.93 -3.55
CA HIS A 52 -1.33 -8.58 -4.81
C HIS A 52 -1.88 -10.00 -4.63
N ASN A 53 -2.80 -10.19 -3.68
CA ASN A 53 -3.37 -11.49 -3.29
C ASN A 53 -2.35 -12.49 -2.74
N LYS A 54 -1.12 -12.07 -2.44
CA LYS A 54 -0.11 -12.93 -1.83
C LYS A 54 -0.53 -13.36 -0.44
N SER A 55 -0.24 -14.61 -0.09
CA SER A 55 -0.44 -15.14 1.24
C SER A 55 0.87 -15.58 1.86
N PHE A 56 1.17 -15.09 3.06
CA PHE A 56 2.33 -15.48 3.84
C PHE A 56 1.92 -16.47 4.93
N GLY A 57 1.98 -17.74 4.61
CA GLY A 57 1.40 -18.82 5.39
C GLY A 57 -0.10 -19.02 5.09
N LYS A 58 -0.74 -19.97 5.72
CA LYS A 58 -2.18 -20.20 5.56
C LYS A 58 -2.96 -18.97 6.04
N ASP A 59 -3.84 -18.43 5.18
CA ASP A 59 -4.65 -17.23 5.46
C ASP A 59 -3.84 -16.05 6.03
N ASN A 60 -2.63 -15.84 5.55
CA ASN A 60 -1.68 -14.81 6.00
C ASN A 60 -1.26 -14.92 7.47
N SER A 61 -1.34 -16.11 8.11
CA SER A 61 -1.05 -16.29 9.53
C SER A 61 0.33 -15.79 9.95
N ARG A 62 1.36 -15.96 9.12
CA ARG A 62 2.71 -15.46 9.39
C ARG A 62 2.79 -13.94 9.39
N LEU A 63 2.12 -13.29 8.44
CA LEU A 63 2.07 -11.84 8.34
C LEU A 63 1.28 -11.24 9.51
N ILE A 64 0.11 -11.80 9.82
CA ILE A 64 -0.72 -11.39 10.96
C ILE A 64 0.05 -11.50 12.28
N HIS A 65 0.76 -12.61 12.49
CA HIS A 65 1.59 -12.79 13.69
C HIS A 65 2.66 -11.71 13.78
N ALA A 66 3.40 -11.47 12.70
CA ALA A 66 4.43 -10.43 12.67
C ALA A 66 3.88 -9.02 12.92
N ILE A 67 2.69 -8.69 12.40
CA ILE A 67 2.01 -7.41 12.69
C ILE A 67 1.65 -7.30 14.16
N ARG A 68 1.09 -8.37 14.76
CA ARG A 68 0.74 -8.40 16.18
C ARG A 68 1.94 -8.23 17.09
N GLU A 69 3.09 -8.84 16.74
CA GLU A 69 4.34 -8.64 17.49
C GLU A 69 4.83 -7.19 17.45
N GLN A 70 4.49 -6.43 16.39
CA GLN A 70 4.80 -5.00 16.36
C GLN A 70 3.92 -4.18 17.29
N ASN A 71 2.76 -4.68 17.70
CA ASN A 71 1.80 -3.99 18.54
C ASN A 71 1.51 -2.56 18.08
N PRO A 72 1.03 -2.36 16.82
CA PRO A 72 0.78 -1.04 16.28
C PRO A 72 -0.45 -0.39 16.93
N ASP A 73 -0.46 0.94 16.97
CA ASP A 73 -1.64 1.72 17.36
C ASP A 73 -2.67 1.77 16.22
N LEU A 74 -2.20 1.78 14.97
CA LEU A 74 -3.04 1.74 13.78
C LEU A 74 -2.30 1.11 12.59
N ILE A 75 -3.08 0.74 11.56
CA ILE A 75 -2.57 0.19 10.31
C ILE A 75 -2.93 1.12 9.16
N ILE A 76 -1.97 1.38 8.29
CA ILE A 76 -2.15 2.10 7.02
C ILE A 76 -2.00 1.11 5.88
N VAL A 77 -2.95 1.14 4.95
CA VAL A 77 -2.91 0.39 3.69
C VAL A 77 -2.76 1.38 2.54
N SER A 78 -1.64 1.30 1.83
CA SER A 78 -1.34 2.19 0.71
C SER A 78 -1.58 1.55 -0.66
N GLY A 79 -2.62 0.70 -0.76
CA GLY A 79 -3.17 0.18 -2.01
C GLY A 79 -2.56 -1.11 -2.51
N ASP A 80 -3.11 -1.60 -3.63
CA ASP A 80 -2.72 -2.80 -4.38
C ASP A 80 -2.70 -4.08 -3.51
N MET A 81 -3.71 -4.23 -2.65
CA MET A 81 -3.85 -5.42 -1.81
C MET A 81 -4.27 -6.65 -2.63
N TYR A 82 -4.95 -6.44 -3.74
CA TYR A 82 -5.26 -7.48 -4.72
C TYR A 82 -4.87 -7.06 -6.14
N THR A 83 -4.88 -8.01 -7.06
CA THR A 83 -4.54 -7.79 -8.46
C THR A 83 -5.80 -7.66 -9.29
N SER A 84 -5.89 -6.67 -10.17
CA SER A 84 -7.00 -6.50 -11.13
C SER A 84 -6.87 -7.48 -12.30
N LEU A 85 -7.09 -8.76 -12.03
CA LEU A 85 -7.18 -9.82 -13.04
C LEU A 85 -8.55 -10.50 -12.89
N PRO A 86 -9.33 -10.66 -13.97
CA PRO A 86 -10.72 -11.15 -13.91
C PRO A 86 -10.88 -12.52 -13.22
N GLU A 87 -9.88 -13.36 -13.34
CA GLU A 87 -9.89 -14.71 -12.77
C GLU A 87 -9.36 -14.79 -11.32
N LYS A 88 -8.93 -13.67 -10.73
CA LYS A 88 -8.35 -13.66 -9.39
C LYS A 88 -9.30 -13.07 -8.38
N GLU A 89 -9.60 -13.88 -7.38
CA GLU A 89 -10.41 -13.50 -6.24
C GLU A 89 -9.62 -12.58 -5.27
N THR A 90 -10.35 -11.74 -4.55
CA THR A 90 -9.78 -10.85 -3.51
C THR A 90 -9.63 -11.53 -2.15
N ILE A 91 -9.90 -12.84 -2.06
CA ILE A 91 -10.06 -13.58 -0.80
C ILE A 91 -8.87 -13.45 0.15
N ALA A 92 -7.64 -13.54 -0.37
CA ALA A 92 -6.45 -13.47 0.48
C ALA A 92 -6.28 -12.09 1.13
N ALA A 93 -6.48 -11.02 0.34
CA ALA A 93 -6.46 -9.65 0.83
C ALA A 93 -7.60 -9.39 1.80
N GLN A 94 -8.83 -9.82 1.45
CA GLN A 94 -10.01 -9.65 2.26
C GLN A 94 -9.87 -10.32 3.64
N LYS A 95 -9.46 -11.59 3.70
CA LYS A 95 -9.25 -12.32 4.97
C LYS A 95 -8.21 -11.65 5.86
N LEU A 96 -7.12 -11.15 5.25
CA LEU A 96 -6.11 -10.39 6.01
C LEU A 96 -6.72 -9.15 6.63
N MET A 97 -7.43 -8.35 5.84
CA MET A 97 -8.07 -7.12 6.31
C MET A 97 -9.14 -7.37 7.38
N GLU A 98 -9.97 -8.40 7.19
CA GLU A 98 -10.97 -8.83 8.18
C GLU A 98 -10.34 -9.19 9.52
N GLU A 99 -9.20 -9.88 9.50
CA GLU A 99 -8.52 -10.29 10.72
C GLU A 99 -7.86 -9.11 11.44
N LEU A 100 -7.27 -8.18 10.69
CA LEU A 100 -6.63 -6.98 11.26
C LEU A 100 -7.66 -5.99 11.81
N ALA A 101 -8.79 -5.82 11.14
CA ALA A 101 -9.87 -4.93 11.59
C ALA A 101 -10.48 -5.33 12.94
N LYS A 102 -10.35 -6.58 13.37
CA LYS A 102 -10.81 -7.03 14.70
C LYS A 102 -10.07 -6.37 15.87
N SER A 103 -8.85 -5.92 15.64
CA SER A 103 -7.94 -5.47 16.69
C SER A 103 -7.36 -4.07 16.48
N TYR A 104 -7.40 -3.57 15.25
CA TYR A 104 -6.72 -2.32 14.89
C TYR A 104 -7.63 -1.40 14.09
N SER A 105 -7.45 -0.09 14.27
CA SER A 105 -7.98 0.90 13.34
C SER A 105 -7.19 0.82 12.04
N VAL A 106 -7.87 0.62 10.91
CA VAL A 106 -7.25 0.48 9.59
C VAL A 106 -7.70 1.63 8.70
N TYR A 107 -6.74 2.35 8.12
CA TYR A 107 -6.96 3.39 7.11
C TYR A 107 -6.43 2.92 5.77
N TYR A 108 -7.27 2.97 4.75
CA TYR A 108 -7.03 2.37 3.44
C TYR A 108 -7.16 3.42 2.33
N ALA A 109 -6.11 3.60 1.52
CA ALA A 109 -6.21 4.30 0.25
C ALA A 109 -6.00 3.32 -0.90
N ASN A 110 -6.77 3.52 -1.99
CA ASN A 110 -6.72 2.65 -3.15
C ASN A 110 -5.39 2.76 -3.91
N GLY A 111 -4.92 1.64 -4.44
CA GLY A 111 -3.91 1.60 -5.47
C GLY A 111 -4.52 1.57 -6.88
N ASN A 112 -3.68 1.41 -7.89
CA ASN A 112 -4.16 1.38 -9.27
C ASN A 112 -4.95 0.11 -9.61
N HIS A 113 -4.76 -0.98 -8.89
CA HIS A 113 -5.54 -2.20 -9.08
C HIS A 113 -6.96 -2.06 -8.54
N GLU A 114 -7.14 -1.48 -7.36
CA GLU A 114 -8.45 -1.14 -6.82
C GLU A 114 -9.20 -0.16 -7.72
N GLN A 115 -8.51 0.89 -8.19
CA GLN A 115 -9.11 1.85 -9.13
C GLN A 115 -9.56 1.19 -10.43
N LYS A 116 -8.71 0.30 -11.00
CA LYS A 116 -9.06 -0.40 -12.23
C LYS A 116 -10.34 -1.21 -12.06
N THR A 117 -10.45 -2.00 -11.00
CA THR A 117 -11.64 -2.82 -10.76
C THR A 117 -12.90 -2.00 -10.48
N ARG A 118 -12.76 -0.80 -9.92
CA ARG A 118 -13.85 0.15 -9.73
C ARG A 118 -14.33 0.80 -11.03
N GLU A 119 -13.39 1.15 -11.92
CA GLU A 119 -13.69 1.89 -13.15
C GLU A 119 -14.13 0.97 -14.29
N GLU A 120 -13.61 -0.25 -14.37
CA GLU A 120 -13.85 -1.21 -15.45
C GLU A 120 -14.89 -2.27 -15.03
N THR A 121 -16.09 -1.81 -14.67
CA THR A 121 -17.17 -2.68 -14.16
C THR A 121 -17.68 -3.69 -15.19
N GLU A 122 -17.52 -3.44 -16.50
CA GLU A 122 -17.83 -4.42 -17.55
C GLU A 122 -16.94 -5.68 -17.45
N GLU A 123 -15.67 -5.52 -17.01
CA GLU A 123 -14.72 -6.62 -16.84
C GLU A 123 -14.78 -7.24 -15.45
N PHE A 124 -15.00 -6.42 -14.41
CA PHE A 124 -14.85 -6.84 -13.00
C PHE A 124 -16.16 -6.90 -12.21
N GLY A 125 -17.29 -6.52 -12.81
CA GLY A 125 -18.59 -6.51 -12.13
C GLY A 125 -18.59 -5.63 -10.89
N SER A 126 -19.12 -6.17 -9.78
CA SER A 126 -19.19 -5.49 -8.47
C SER A 126 -17.97 -5.74 -7.56
N LEU A 127 -16.88 -6.32 -8.07
CA LEU A 127 -15.74 -6.79 -7.26
C LEU A 127 -15.24 -5.74 -6.26
N TYR A 128 -15.00 -4.51 -6.72
CA TYR A 128 -14.54 -3.43 -5.88
C TYR A 128 -15.57 -3.00 -4.84
N GLU A 129 -16.83 -2.83 -5.27
CA GLU A 129 -17.90 -2.37 -4.38
C GLU A 129 -18.19 -3.40 -3.27
N ASP A 130 -18.21 -4.69 -3.62
CA ASP A 130 -18.41 -5.77 -2.64
C ASP A 130 -17.24 -5.84 -1.65
N TYR A 131 -16.00 -5.73 -2.14
CA TYR A 131 -14.80 -5.67 -1.31
C TYR A 131 -14.83 -4.48 -0.35
N ARG A 132 -15.05 -3.27 -0.87
CA ARG A 132 -15.12 -2.05 -0.10
C ARG A 132 -16.25 -2.09 0.92
N LYS A 133 -17.46 -2.45 0.49
CA LYS A 133 -18.66 -2.53 1.36
C LYS A 133 -18.43 -3.48 2.54
N LYS A 134 -17.87 -4.65 2.26
CA LYS A 134 -17.59 -5.65 3.30
C LYS A 134 -16.57 -5.13 4.32
N LEU A 135 -15.46 -4.59 3.86
CA LEU A 135 -14.40 -4.09 4.74
C LEU A 135 -14.81 -2.82 5.51
N SER A 136 -15.54 -1.91 4.87
CA SER A 136 -16.10 -0.74 5.57
C SER A 136 -17.10 -1.14 6.64
N GLY A 137 -17.91 -2.17 6.39
CA GLY A 137 -18.81 -2.75 7.39
C GLY A 137 -18.10 -3.34 8.60
N MET A 138 -16.80 -3.61 8.51
CA MET A 138 -15.94 -4.07 9.61
C MET A 138 -15.14 -2.93 10.28
N GLY A 139 -15.39 -1.69 9.90
CA GLY A 139 -14.73 -0.51 10.48
C GLY A 139 -13.44 -0.10 9.79
N ILE A 140 -13.12 -0.61 8.61
CA ILE A 140 -11.99 -0.11 7.81
C ILE A 140 -12.38 1.23 7.15
N HIS A 141 -11.54 2.24 7.35
CA HIS A 141 -11.74 3.58 6.84
C HIS A 141 -11.08 3.73 5.46
N PHE A 142 -11.88 3.73 4.39
CA PHE A 142 -11.39 4.04 3.06
C PHE A 142 -11.31 5.55 2.86
N LEU A 143 -10.13 6.04 2.50
CA LEU A 143 -9.85 7.44 2.22
C LEU A 143 -9.57 7.59 0.71
N SER A 144 -10.55 8.09 -0.04
CA SER A 144 -10.46 8.36 -1.49
C SER A 144 -10.64 9.85 -1.73
N ASN A 145 -9.55 10.61 -1.72
CA ASN A 145 -9.55 12.08 -1.73
C ASN A 145 -10.30 12.67 -0.52
N GLU A 146 -10.09 12.05 0.62
CA GLU A 146 -10.68 12.39 1.89
C GLU A 146 -9.60 12.44 2.97
N HIS A 147 -9.92 13.03 4.11
CA HIS A 147 -9.03 13.05 5.26
C HIS A 147 -9.77 12.80 6.57
N VAL A 148 -9.01 12.40 7.58
CA VAL A 148 -9.46 12.25 8.96
C VAL A 148 -8.48 12.93 9.91
N TYR A 149 -8.99 13.62 10.93
CA TYR A 149 -8.17 14.20 11.97
C TYR A 149 -8.05 13.27 13.18
N LEU A 150 -6.84 12.78 13.41
CA LEU A 150 -6.50 11.94 14.57
C LEU A 150 -6.14 12.84 15.75
N LYS A 151 -7.17 13.32 16.44
CA LYS A 151 -7.11 14.36 17.48
C LYS A 151 -6.08 14.08 18.58
N ASP A 152 -5.99 12.82 19.02
CA ASP A 152 -5.10 12.41 20.10
C ASP A 152 -3.62 12.55 19.75
N TYR A 153 -3.30 12.54 18.46
CA TYR A 153 -1.94 12.59 17.94
C TYR A 153 -1.63 13.96 17.30
N ASN A 154 -2.65 14.78 17.04
CA ASN A 154 -2.57 16.00 16.23
C ASN A 154 -2.11 15.73 14.79
N ILE A 155 -2.69 14.71 14.17
CA ILE A 155 -2.36 14.26 12.82
C ILE A 155 -3.59 14.44 11.93
N SER A 156 -3.41 15.07 10.77
CA SER A 156 -4.36 15.02 9.67
C SER A 156 -3.88 13.95 8.69
N LEU A 157 -4.63 12.85 8.59
CA LEU A 157 -4.34 11.72 7.70
C LEU A 157 -5.17 11.84 6.44
N TYR A 158 -4.52 12.03 5.30
CA TYR A 158 -5.12 12.19 3.98
C TYR A 158 -4.95 10.93 3.15
N GLY A 159 -5.97 10.53 2.40
CA GLY A 159 -5.88 9.50 1.38
C GLY A 159 -6.00 10.14 0.00
N LEU A 160 -4.90 10.16 -0.77
CA LEU A 160 -4.86 10.72 -2.12
C LEU A 160 -5.05 9.62 -3.16
N GLU A 161 -6.05 9.78 -3.99
CA GLU A 161 -6.31 8.94 -5.14
C GLU A 161 -6.19 9.77 -6.42
N ILE A 162 -5.07 9.62 -7.13
CA ILE A 162 -4.84 10.30 -8.41
C ILE A 162 -5.43 9.50 -9.57
N HIS A 163 -5.79 10.18 -10.65
CA HIS A 163 -6.36 9.55 -11.84
C HIS A 163 -5.40 8.49 -12.44
N ARG A 164 -5.93 7.34 -12.89
CA ARG A 164 -5.17 6.21 -13.46
C ARG A 164 -4.19 6.58 -14.58
N ARG A 165 -4.41 7.68 -15.30
CA ARG A 165 -3.46 8.16 -16.31
C ARG A 165 -2.04 8.36 -15.76
N TYR A 166 -1.92 8.72 -14.48
CA TYR A 166 -0.64 8.97 -13.79
C TYR A 166 0.14 7.69 -13.48
N TYR A 167 -0.43 6.51 -13.70
CA TYR A 167 0.24 5.21 -13.57
C TYR A 167 0.76 4.65 -14.90
N ARG A 168 0.65 5.42 -16.00
CA ARG A 168 1.11 4.96 -17.33
C ARG A 168 2.63 4.94 -17.39
N LYS A 169 3.19 3.74 -17.65
CA LYS A 169 4.62 3.52 -17.83
C LYS A 169 5.15 4.30 -19.05
N PHE A 170 6.43 4.66 -19.00
CA PHE A 170 7.18 5.31 -20.08
C PHE A 170 6.66 6.70 -20.52
N ARG A 171 5.82 7.34 -19.74
CA ARG A 171 5.40 8.72 -19.97
C ARG A 171 5.68 9.54 -18.72
N LYS A 172 6.63 10.46 -18.81
CA LYS A 172 6.82 11.46 -17.74
C LYS A 172 5.55 12.30 -17.67
N GLN A 173 4.89 12.25 -16.54
CA GLN A 173 3.72 13.05 -16.24
C GLN A 173 4.06 14.02 -15.12
N ILE A 174 3.37 15.12 -15.08
CA ILE A 174 3.47 16.13 -14.01
C ILE A 174 2.10 16.16 -13.34
N LEU A 175 2.06 15.98 -12.03
CA LEU A 175 0.84 16.11 -11.25
C LEU A 175 0.65 17.57 -10.83
N GLY A 176 1.65 18.15 -10.16
CA GLY A 176 1.64 19.48 -9.59
C GLY A 176 0.93 19.56 -8.24
N ALA A 177 1.46 20.37 -7.33
CA ALA A 177 0.87 20.59 -6.01
C ALA A 177 -0.55 21.17 -6.08
N ASP A 178 -0.84 22.01 -7.08
CA ASP A 178 -2.18 22.57 -7.31
C ASP A 178 -3.21 21.46 -7.56
N ARG A 179 -2.83 20.42 -8.30
CA ARG A 179 -3.73 19.27 -8.53
C ARG A 179 -3.95 18.47 -7.25
N VAL A 180 -2.94 18.31 -6.41
CA VAL A 180 -3.10 17.69 -5.08
C VAL A 180 -4.06 18.52 -4.23
N GLN A 181 -3.94 19.85 -4.29
CA GLN A 181 -4.87 20.76 -3.58
C GLN A 181 -6.30 20.70 -4.12
N GLU A 182 -6.49 20.48 -5.42
CA GLU A 182 -7.84 20.25 -5.99
C GLU A 182 -8.49 18.97 -5.43
N TYR A 183 -7.70 17.92 -5.15
CA TYR A 183 -8.19 16.65 -4.59
C TYR A 183 -8.44 16.74 -3.08
N LEU A 184 -7.55 17.37 -2.31
CA LEU A 184 -7.52 17.27 -0.86
C LEU A 184 -7.84 18.58 -0.13
N GLY A 185 -7.94 19.70 -0.87
CA GLY A 185 -8.03 21.04 -0.26
C GLY A 185 -6.70 21.56 0.26
N VAL A 186 -6.76 22.64 1.01
CA VAL A 186 -5.58 23.24 1.67
C VAL A 186 -5.32 22.49 2.97
N PRO A 187 -4.06 22.10 3.25
CA PRO A 187 -3.75 21.41 4.50
C PRO A 187 -3.91 22.33 5.71
N ASP A 188 -4.37 21.79 6.83
CA ASP A 188 -4.48 22.52 8.10
C ASP A 188 -3.09 22.82 8.68
N PRO A 189 -2.67 24.09 8.81
CA PRO A 189 -1.32 24.43 9.25
C PRO A 189 -0.99 24.04 10.70
N GLY A 190 -1.99 23.67 11.48
CA GLY A 190 -1.84 23.33 12.91
C GLY A 190 -1.51 21.87 13.21
N SER A 191 -1.64 20.97 12.24
CA SER A 191 -1.47 19.52 12.43
C SER A 191 -0.24 18.97 11.70
N PHE A 192 0.16 17.75 12.04
CA PHE A 192 1.14 16.98 11.27
C PHE A 192 0.40 16.25 10.13
N HIS A 193 0.85 16.45 8.88
CA HIS A 193 0.16 15.92 7.71
C HIS A 193 0.77 14.60 7.27
N MET A 194 0.03 13.52 7.48
CA MET A 194 0.32 12.22 6.90
C MET A 194 -0.52 12.03 5.64
N MET A 195 0.10 11.54 4.57
CA MET A 195 -0.59 11.25 3.32
C MET A 195 -0.40 9.79 2.94
N ILE A 196 -1.49 9.13 2.54
CA ILE A 196 -1.45 7.82 1.89
C ILE A 196 -1.63 8.11 0.39
N ALA A 197 -0.56 7.91 -0.40
CA ALA A 197 -0.57 8.11 -1.84
C ALA A 197 0.15 6.96 -2.51
N HIS A 198 -0.58 6.09 -3.20
CA HIS A 198 -0.03 4.83 -3.71
C HIS A 198 1.16 5.04 -4.66
N ASN A 199 1.13 6.05 -5.55
CA ASN A 199 2.21 6.30 -6.50
C ASN A 199 3.29 7.24 -5.93
N PRO A 200 4.56 6.79 -5.75
CA PRO A 200 5.64 7.61 -5.23
C PRO A 200 6.27 8.57 -6.25
N ASP A 201 5.94 8.46 -7.54
CA ASP A 201 6.56 9.27 -8.59
C ASP A 201 6.32 10.78 -8.47
N PHE A 202 5.32 11.17 -7.67
CA PHE A 202 4.93 12.57 -7.44
C PHE A 202 5.25 13.06 -6.03
N PHE A 203 6.26 12.46 -5.39
CA PHE A 203 6.66 12.81 -4.02
C PHE A 203 6.96 14.31 -3.84
N GLU A 204 7.61 14.94 -4.82
CA GLU A 204 7.90 16.37 -4.79
C GLU A 204 6.62 17.22 -4.79
N ASP A 205 5.60 16.79 -5.55
CA ASP A 205 4.30 17.48 -5.59
C ASP A 205 3.53 17.31 -4.26
N TYR A 206 3.63 16.14 -3.63
CA TYR A 206 3.04 15.89 -2.31
C TYR A 206 3.70 16.73 -1.23
N ALA A 207 5.03 16.82 -1.24
CA ALA A 207 5.79 17.66 -0.31
C ALA A 207 5.49 19.14 -0.54
N ALA A 208 5.42 19.59 -1.79
CA ALA A 208 5.08 20.97 -2.14
C ALA A 208 3.64 21.35 -1.73
N TRP A 209 2.69 20.39 -1.75
CA TRP A 209 1.34 20.59 -1.22
C TRP A 209 1.35 20.74 0.31
N GLY A 210 2.30 20.14 1.01
CA GLY A 210 2.43 20.23 2.47
C GLY A 210 2.33 18.92 3.22
N ALA A 211 2.52 17.76 2.55
CA ALA A 211 2.66 16.48 3.23
C ALA A 211 3.98 16.40 4.00
N ASP A 212 3.93 16.07 5.28
CA ASP A 212 5.11 15.88 6.14
C ASP A 212 5.63 14.45 6.06
N LEU A 213 4.72 13.47 5.90
CA LEU A 213 5.04 12.06 5.78
C LEU A 213 4.11 11.41 4.75
N VAL A 214 4.69 10.65 3.81
CA VAL A 214 3.93 9.96 2.75
C VAL A 214 4.11 8.46 2.87
N PHE A 215 3.00 7.73 2.88
CA PHE A 215 2.93 6.28 2.77
C PHE A 215 2.62 5.91 1.33
N ALA A 216 3.58 5.30 0.63
CA ALA A 216 3.42 4.92 -0.77
C ALA A 216 3.64 3.42 -0.99
N GLY A 217 3.21 2.93 -2.16
CA GLY A 217 3.40 1.58 -2.66
C GLY A 217 3.92 1.57 -4.09
N HIS A 218 3.30 0.78 -4.97
CA HIS A 218 3.46 0.73 -6.43
C HIS A 218 4.80 0.21 -6.97
N VAL A 219 5.92 0.58 -6.36
CA VAL A 219 7.26 0.22 -6.86
C VAL A 219 7.81 -1.07 -6.26
N HIS A 220 7.08 -1.74 -5.39
CA HIS A 220 7.41 -3.03 -4.74
C HIS A 220 8.81 -3.06 -4.12
N GLY A 221 9.31 -1.88 -3.71
CA GLY A 221 10.66 -1.72 -3.19
C GLY A 221 11.75 -1.66 -4.26
N GLY A 222 11.39 -1.47 -5.52
CA GLY A 222 12.28 -1.34 -6.69
C GLY A 222 12.39 -2.61 -7.52
N LEU A 223 12.74 -2.43 -8.82
CA LEU A 223 12.91 -3.52 -9.80
C LEU A 223 14.10 -4.43 -9.49
N MET A 224 15.15 -3.89 -8.91
CA MET A 224 16.33 -4.62 -8.45
C MET A 224 16.84 -4.00 -7.14
N ARG A 225 17.21 -4.86 -6.21
CA ARG A 225 17.97 -4.47 -5.01
C ARG A 225 19.36 -5.09 -5.13
N LEU A 226 20.36 -4.27 -5.25
CA LEU A 226 21.77 -4.65 -5.18
C LEU A 226 22.21 -4.73 -3.72
#